data_165f89b5b3bcda23e87cf34220d27614
#
_entry.id   165f89b5b3bcda23e87cf34220d27614
#
_cell.length_a   1.000
_cell.length_b   1.000
_cell.length_c   1.000
_cell.angle_alpha   90.00
_cell.angle_beta   90.00
_cell.angle_gamma   90.00
#
_symmetry.space_group_name_H-M   'P 1'
#
loop_
_entity.id
_entity.type
_entity.pdbx_description
1 polymer ?
#
loop_
_entity_poly.entity_id
_entity_poly.type
_entity_poly.pdbx_seq_one_letter_code
_entity_poly.pdbx_strand_id
1 'polypeptide(L)' 'MELERARVIANIVVKAIAPYCQKIEVAGSIRRRKPIVKDIDLVVIARDRWNLDLALMRMGNYKMSGMKIARVE' A
#
# COMPACT_ATOMS: atom_id res chain seq x y z
N MET A 1 4.14 8.57 -11.74
CA MET A 1 2.74 9.00 -11.57
C MET A 1 2.69 10.26 -10.71
N GLU A 2 1.64 11.03 -10.85
CA GLU A 2 1.46 12.23 -10.05
C GLU A 2 1.14 11.88 -8.58
N LEU A 3 1.55 12.76 -7.67
CA LEU A 3 1.38 12.55 -6.23
C LEU A 3 -0.08 12.30 -5.85
N GLU A 4 -1.02 13.08 -6.38
CA GLU A 4 -2.44 12.91 -6.05
C GLU A 4 -2.97 11.56 -6.50
N ARG A 5 -2.58 11.12 -7.69
CA ARG A 5 -2.96 9.80 -8.20
C ARG A 5 -2.38 8.69 -7.32
N ALA A 6 -1.12 8.84 -6.93
CA ALA A 6 -0.49 7.88 -6.03
C ALA A 6 -1.21 7.81 -4.68
N ARG A 7 -1.64 8.95 -4.15
CA ARG A 7 -2.43 9.00 -2.90
C ARG A 7 -3.76 8.29 -3.03
N VAL A 8 -4.47 8.50 -4.14
CA VAL A 8 -5.75 7.83 -4.38
C VAL A 8 -5.56 6.31 -4.42
N ILE A 9 -4.56 5.84 -5.15
CA ILE A 9 -4.26 4.41 -5.25
C ILE A 9 -3.87 3.86 -3.87
N ALA A 10 -3.00 4.56 -3.14
CA ALA A 10 -2.60 4.14 -1.81
C ALA A 10 -3.80 4.05 -0.86
N ASN A 11 -4.70 5.03 -0.89
CA ASN A 11 -5.91 5.01 -0.07
C ASN A 11 -6.83 3.83 -0.39
N ILE A 12 -6.99 3.50 -1.65
CA ILE A 12 -7.79 2.35 -2.06
C ILE A 12 -7.20 1.06 -1.46
N VAL A 13 -5.90 0.89 -1.59
CA VAL A 13 -5.21 -0.29 -1.05
C VAL A 13 -5.29 -0.32 0.48
N VAL A 14 -5.01 0.80 1.13
CA VAL A 14 -5.07 0.90 2.59
C VAL A 14 -6.45 0.52 3.11
N LYS A 15 -7.51 1.04 2.52
CA LYS A 15 -8.88 0.70 2.92
C LYS A 15 -9.19 -0.77 2.72
N ALA A 16 -8.67 -1.37 1.66
CA ALA A 16 -8.90 -2.77 1.36
C ALA A 16 -8.23 -3.71 2.36
N ILE A 17 -7.06 -3.35 2.87
CA ILE A 17 -6.27 -4.21 3.75
C ILE A 17 -6.31 -3.80 5.23
N ALA A 18 -6.85 -2.62 5.54
CA ALA A 18 -6.88 -2.11 6.91
C ALA A 18 -7.46 -3.09 7.94
N PRO A 19 -8.57 -3.82 7.66
CA PRO A 19 -9.13 -4.77 8.63
C PRO A 19 -8.16 -5.89 9.03
N TYR A 20 -7.19 -6.17 8.19
CA TYR A 20 -6.24 -7.27 8.38
C TYR A 20 -4.88 -6.80 8.88
N CYS A 21 -4.73 -5.50 9.09
CA CYS A 21 -3.47 -4.91 9.52
C CYS A 21 -3.63 -4.23 10.88
N GLN A 22 -2.60 -4.40 11.71
CA GLN A 22 -2.51 -3.68 12.98
C GLN A 22 -2.11 -2.23 12.74
N LYS A 23 -1.22 -2.01 11.78
CA LYS A 23 -0.72 -0.69 11.42
C LYS A 23 -0.37 -0.65 9.94
N ILE A 24 -0.65 0.48 9.31
CA ILE A 24 -0.27 0.75 7.92
C ILE A 24 0.33 2.14 7.86
N GLU A 25 1.50 2.26 7.23
CA GLU A 25 2.12 3.54 6.96
C GLU A 25 2.41 3.67 5.47
N VAL A 26 2.08 4.83 4.93
CA VAL A 26 2.50 5.20 3.58
C VAL A 26 3.87 5.85 3.70
N ALA A 27 4.86 5.27 3.04
CA ALA A 27 6.26 5.70 3.13
C ALA A 27 6.78 6.18 1.77
N GLY A 28 8.08 6.46 1.69
CA GLY A 28 8.75 6.79 0.45
C GLY A 28 8.35 8.13 -0.14
N SER A 29 8.17 8.16 -1.46
CA SER A 29 7.94 9.39 -2.21
C SER A 29 6.65 10.12 -1.81
N ILE A 30 5.60 9.39 -1.45
CA ILE A 30 4.33 10.00 -1.02
C ILE A 30 4.53 10.71 0.33
N ARG A 31 5.22 10.08 1.26
CA ARG A 31 5.51 10.69 2.56
C ARG A 31 6.32 11.98 2.41
N ARG A 32 7.26 11.99 1.48
CA ARG A 32 8.10 13.15 1.19
C ARG A 32 7.43 14.19 0.29
N ARG A 33 6.20 13.94 -0.11
CA ARG A 33 5.40 14.82 -0.96
C ARG A 33 6.11 15.20 -2.27
N LYS A 34 6.79 14.24 -2.87
CA LYS A 34 7.39 14.47 -4.18
C LYS A 34 6.28 14.63 -5.23
N PRO A 35 6.41 15.61 -6.14
CA PRO A 35 5.37 15.83 -7.16
C PRO A 35 5.21 14.65 -8.12
N ILE A 36 6.28 13.91 -8.35
CA ILE A 36 6.26 12.69 -9.16
C ILE A 36 6.65 11.51 -8.28
N VAL A 37 5.79 10.50 -8.24
CA VAL A 37 5.98 9.29 -7.46
C VAL A 37 6.29 8.14 -8.41
N LYS A 38 7.45 7.52 -8.24
CA LYS A 38 7.83 6.33 -9.03
C LYS A 38 7.18 5.08 -8.46
N ASP A 39 7.28 4.91 -7.15
CA ASP A 39 6.79 3.73 -6.45
C ASP A 39 5.94 4.15 -5.27
N ILE A 40 4.88 3.37 -5.02
CA ILE A 40 4.07 3.52 -3.83
C ILE A 40 4.62 2.53 -2.80
N ASP A 41 5.17 3.04 -1.71
CA ASP A 41 5.74 2.23 -0.64
C ASP A 41 4.78 2.19 0.54
N LEU A 42 4.34 1.00 0.91
CA LEU A 42 3.51 0.78 2.08
C LEU A 42 4.26 -0.09 3.08
N VAL A 43 4.22 0.29 4.34
CA VAL A 43 4.76 -0.51 5.44
C VAL A 43 3.57 -0.97 6.27
N VAL A 44 3.41 -2.27 6.42
CA VAL A 44 2.27 -2.85 7.13
C VAL A 44 2.74 -3.78 8.24
N ILE A 45 2.02 -3.74 9.36
CA ILE A 45 2.15 -4.73 10.43
C ILE A 45 0.87 -5.57 10.38
N ALA A 46 1.01 -6.84 10.05
CA ALA A 46 -0.11 -7.73 9.87
C ALA A 46 -0.76 -8.08 11.20
N ARG A 47 -2.08 -7.95 11.27
CA ARG A 47 -2.89 -8.46 12.37
C ARG A 47 -3.39 -9.86 12.04
N ASP A 48 -3.81 -10.07 10.80
CA ASP A 48 -4.30 -11.34 10.29
C ASP A 48 -3.58 -11.62 8.97
N ARG A 49 -2.47 -12.32 9.05
CA ARG A 49 -1.59 -12.58 7.90
C ARG A 49 -2.31 -13.34 6.79
N TRP A 50 -3.12 -14.30 7.18
CA TRP A 50 -3.83 -15.14 6.20
C TRP A 50 -4.79 -14.31 5.35
N ASN A 51 -5.66 -13.56 6.01
CA ASN A 51 -6.63 -12.72 5.31
C ASN A 51 -5.96 -11.55 4.60
N LEU A 52 -4.88 -11.02 5.16
CA LEU A 52 -4.11 -9.99 4.47
C LEU A 52 -3.56 -10.51 3.15
N ASP A 53 -2.97 -11.70 3.15
CA ASP A 53 -2.44 -12.31 1.94
C ASP A 53 -3.54 -12.55 0.90
N LEU A 54 -4.71 -13.03 1.33
CA LEU A 54 -5.86 -13.20 0.44
C LEU A 54 -6.31 -11.86 -0.16
N ALA A 55 -6.37 -10.82 0.65
CA ALA A 55 -6.76 -9.50 0.17
C ALA A 55 -5.75 -8.97 -0.86
N LEU A 56 -4.46 -9.15 -0.60
CA LEU A 56 -3.41 -8.75 -1.54
C LEU A 56 -3.47 -9.54 -2.84
N MET A 57 -3.78 -10.83 -2.77
CA MET A 57 -3.97 -11.66 -3.97
C MET A 57 -5.16 -11.18 -4.80
N ARG A 58 -6.27 -10.82 -4.15
CA ARG A 58 -7.45 -10.27 -4.83
C ARG A 58 -7.14 -8.95 -5.53
N MET A 59 -6.22 -8.18 -4.97
CA MET A 59 -5.77 -6.93 -5.55
C MET A 59 -4.62 -7.11 -6.53
N GLY A 60 -4.35 -8.33 -6.98
CA GLY A 60 -3.25 -8.63 -7.88
C GLY A 60 -3.21 -7.73 -9.12
N ASN A 61 -4.38 -7.34 -9.63
CA ASN A 61 -4.49 -6.42 -10.76
C ASN A 61 -4.07 -4.99 -10.40
N TYR A 62 -4.08 -4.65 -9.11
CA TYR A 62 -3.63 -3.35 -8.61
C TYR A 62 -2.17 -3.36 -8.20
N LYS A 63 -1.54 -4.53 -8.17
CA LYS A 63 -0.07 -4.62 -8.09
C LYS A 63 0.51 -4.16 -9.42
N MET A 64 0.05 -3.02 -9.86
CA MET A 64 0.64 -2.40 -11.03
C MET A 64 2.10 -2.07 -10.71
N SER A 65 2.89 -2.05 -11.75
CA SER A 65 4.28 -1.64 -11.67
C SER A 65 4.40 -0.40 -10.79
N GLY A 66 5.19 -0.48 -9.72
CA GLY A 66 5.41 0.65 -8.83
C GLY A 66 4.77 0.56 -7.44
N MET A 67 4.16 -0.55 -7.08
CA MET A 67 3.68 -0.73 -5.71
C MET A 67 4.55 -1.72 -4.95
N LYS A 68 5.04 -1.30 -3.79
CA LYS A 68 5.84 -2.12 -2.89
C LYS A 68 5.17 -2.18 -1.53
N ILE A 69 4.98 -3.37 -1.02
CA ILE A 69 4.43 -3.57 0.32
C ILE A 69 5.47 -4.29 1.15
N ALA A 70 5.95 -3.62 2.20
CA ALA A 70 6.86 -4.20 3.16
C ALA A 70 6.08 -4.66 4.39
N ARG A 71 6.20 -5.93 4.73
CA ARG A 71 5.62 -6.47 5.95
C ARG A 71 6.65 -6.44 7.08
N VAL A 72 6.23 -5.90 8.21
CA VAL A 72 7.00 -5.97 9.46
C VAL A 72 6.23 -6.88 10.40
N GLU A 73 6.92 -7.83 10.94
CA GLU A 73 6.34 -8.78 11.92
C GLU A 73 6.82 -8.48 13.33
#